data_62c9c5f094b61e04e6d10b515a069af6
#
_entry.id   62c9c5f094b61e04e6d10b515a069af6
#
_cell.length_a   1.000
_cell.length_b   1.000
_cell.length_c   1.000
_cell.angle_alpha   90.00
_cell.angle_beta   90.00
_cell.angle_gamma   90.00
#
_symmetry.space_group_name_H-M   'P 1'
#
loop_
_entity.id
_entity.type
_entity.pdbx_description
1 polymer ?
#
loop_
_entity_poly.entity_id
_entity_poly.type
_entity_poly.pdbx_seq_one_letter_code
_entity_poly.pdbx_strand_id
1 'polypeptide(L)'
;MAVWARPTSLRQFREGWLRTPQAETLIRDIADSMNDLRTAAEIWEEDGKPVGFLWLTFSESELPGQSAADVRTLVVAPEHQRRGIGGLMLRHAEQQAQVLGATALRSETAYDNEASRAMHGRLGFKVVSYQYEKLLTANSA
;
A
#
# COMPACT_ATOMS: atom_id res chain seq x y z
N MET A 1 -12.95 7.93 4.69
CA MET A 1 -13.76 6.82 5.18
C MET A 1 -13.17 5.52 4.69
N ALA A 2 -12.77 4.65 5.59
CA ALA A 2 -12.11 3.39 5.24
C ALA A 2 -13.02 2.21 5.58
N VAL A 3 -13.13 1.26 4.66
CA VAL A 3 -13.93 0.06 4.81
C VAL A 3 -13.01 -1.15 4.62
N TRP A 4 -13.10 -2.13 5.52
CA TRP A 4 -12.31 -3.34 5.41
C TRP A 4 -12.63 -4.07 4.12
N ALA A 5 -11.59 -4.40 3.37
CA ALA A 5 -11.76 -5.11 2.10
C ALA A 5 -12.29 -6.53 2.33
N ARG A 6 -13.21 -6.92 1.48
CA ARG A 6 -13.76 -8.28 1.41
C ARG A 6 -13.52 -8.81 -0.01
N PRO A 7 -13.59 -10.12 -0.24
CA PRO A 7 -13.37 -10.67 -1.59
C PRO A 7 -14.19 -9.99 -2.69
N THR A 8 -15.45 -9.67 -2.41
CA THR A 8 -16.31 -8.95 -3.35
C THR A 8 -15.82 -7.53 -3.62
N SER A 9 -15.35 -6.84 -2.59
CA SER A 9 -14.80 -5.49 -2.71
C SER A 9 -13.50 -5.50 -3.51
N LEU A 10 -12.64 -6.50 -3.30
CA LEU A 10 -11.43 -6.66 -4.09
C LEU A 10 -11.74 -6.89 -5.56
N ARG A 11 -12.80 -7.61 -5.87
CA ARG A 11 -13.24 -7.80 -7.25
C ARG A 11 -13.66 -6.49 -7.89
N GLN A 12 -14.47 -5.68 -7.19
CA GLN A 12 -14.88 -4.37 -7.67
C GLN A 12 -13.68 -3.46 -7.91
N PHE A 13 -12.73 -3.46 -6.99
CA PHE A 13 -11.49 -2.70 -7.13
C PHE A 13 -10.72 -3.14 -8.37
N ARG A 14 -10.55 -4.45 -8.58
CA ARG A 14 -9.88 -5.00 -9.75
C ARG A 14 -10.55 -4.54 -11.05
N GLU A 15 -11.85 -4.68 -11.12
CA GLU A 15 -12.63 -4.31 -12.30
C GLU A 15 -12.54 -2.82 -12.61
N GLY A 16 -12.42 -2.00 -11.57
CA GLY A 16 -12.32 -0.56 -11.72
C GLY A 16 -10.94 -0.05 -12.11
N TRP A 17 -9.89 -0.54 -11.46
CA TRP A 17 -8.58 0.11 -11.55
C TRP A 17 -7.42 -0.81 -11.94
N LEU A 18 -7.45 -2.06 -11.54
CA LEU A 18 -6.38 -3.01 -11.77
C LEU A 18 -6.77 -3.98 -12.87
N ARG A 19 -6.43 -3.64 -14.11
CA ARG A 19 -6.80 -4.41 -15.30
C ARG A 19 -5.62 -5.09 -15.98
N THR A 20 -4.60 -5.45 -15.22
CA THR A 20 -3.43 -6.13 -15.74
C THR A 20 -3.32 -7.55 -15.20
N PRO A 21 -2.61 -8.48 -15.88
CA PRO A 21 -2.35 -9.81 -15.33
C PRO A 21 -1.65 -9.79 -13.97
N GLN A 22 -0.73 -8.83 -13.77
CA GLN A 22 -0.04 -8.64 -12.50
C GLN A 22 -1.01 -8.25 -11.39
N ALA A 23 -2.02 -7.44 -11.72
CA ALA A 23 -3.06 -7.05 -10.77
C ALA A 23 -3.90 -8.24 -10.31
N GLU A 24 -4.18 -9.20 -11.19
CA GLU A 24 -4.92 -10.39 -10.80
C GLU A 24 -4.16 -11.25 -9.79
N THR A 25 -2.86 -11.41 -10.00
CA THR A 25 -1.99 -12.10 -9.04
C THR A 25 -1.96 -11.37 -7.71
N LEU A 26 -1.78 -10.05 -7.74
CA LEU A 26 -1.77 -9.23 -6.54
C LEU A 26 -3.08 -9.36 -5.75
N ILE A 27 -4.22 -9.28 -6.41
CA ILE A 27 -5.53 -9.40 -5.76
C ILE A 27 -5.71 -10.77 -5.13
N ARG A 28 -5.25 -11.82 -5.80
CA ARG A 28 -5.29 -13.17 -5.25
C ARG A 28 -4.44 -13.27 -3.98
N ASP A 29 -3.23 -12.73 -4.02
CA ASP A 29 -2.32 -12.74 -2.87
C ASP A 29 -2.91 -11.96 -1.70
N ILE A 30 -3.52 -10.80 -1.97
CA ILE A 30 -4.21 -10.00 -0.96
C ILE A 30 -5.38 -10.81 -0.36
N ALA A 31 -6.21 -11.41 -1.19
CA ALA A 31 -7.35 -12.19 -0.72
C ALA A 31 -6.91 -13.37 0.15
N ASP A 32 -5.85 -14.06 -0.24
CA ASP A 32 -5.29 -15.17 0.54
C ASP A 32 -4.75 -14.70 1.89
N SER A 33 -4.17 -13.48 1.94
CA SER A 33 -3.59 -12.92 3.15
C SER A 33 -4.61 -12.33 4.12
N MET A 34 -5.85 -12.09 3.69
CA MET A 34 -6.87 -11.44 4.53
C MET A 34 -7.28 -12.26 5.75
N ASN A 35 -6.97 -13.55 5.79
CA ASN A 35 -7.18 -14.38 6.97
C ASN A 35 -6.04 -14.28 7.98
N ASP A 36 -4.94 -13.61 7.63
CA ASP A 36 -3.82 -13.39 8.52
C ASP A 36 -4.09 -12.15 9.38
N LEU A 37 -4.01 -12.30 10.70
CA LEU A 37 -4.19 -11.18 11.65
C LEU A 37 -3.13 -10.08 11.50
N ARG A 38 -2.05 -10.35 10.76
CA ARG A 38 -0.97 -9.40 10.48
C ARG A 38 -1.20 -8.62 9.20
N THR A 39 -2.39 -8.67 8.66
CA THR A 39 -2.73 -8.00 7.41
C THR A 39 -3.96 -7.13 7.61
N ALA A 40 -3.89 -5.91 7.09
CA ALA A 40 -5.03 -5.00 7.04
C ALA A 40 -5.20 -4.52 5.60
N ALA A 41 -6.38 -4.73 5.04
CA ALA A 41 -6.70 -4.28 3.69
C ALA A 41 -8.00 -3.47 3.73
N GLU A 42 -7.96 -2.27 3.15
CA GLU A 42 -9.06 -1.33 3.22
C GLU A 42 -9.38 -0.75 1.84
N ILE A 43 -10.67 -0.66 1.55
CA ILE A 43 -11.15 0.13 0.42
C ILE A 43 -11.68 1.45 0.96
N TRP A 44 -11.18 2.53 0.41
CA TRP A 44 -11.64 3.88 0.71
C TRP A 44 -12.72 4.27 -0.27
N GLU A 45 -13.82 4.79 0.26
CA GLU A 45 -14.99 5.15 -0.54
C GLU A 45 -15.38 6.60 -0.31
N GLU A 46 -15.93 7.20 -1.37
CA GLU A 46 -16.55 8.51 -1.33
C GLU A 46 -17.91 8.38 -2.05
N ASP A 47 -18.99 8.72 -1.36
CA ASP A 47 -20.36 8.60 -1.89
C ASP A 47 -20.68 7.19 -2.39
N GLY A 48 -20.20 6.16 -1.69
CA GLY A 48 -20.43 4.77 -2.03
C GLY A 48 -19.58 4.24 -3.17
N LYS A 49 -18.66 5.04 -3.71
CA LYS A 49 -17.77 4.63 -4.79
C LYS A 49 -16.34 4.45 -4.30
N PRO A 50 -15.64 3.41 -4.73
CA PRO A 50 -14.25 3.21 -4.33
C PRO A 50 -13.36 4.29 -4.93
N VAL A 51 -12.57 4.94 -4.08
CA VAL A 51 -11.61 5.98 -4.47
C VAL A 51 -10.17 5.62 -4.16
N GLY A 52 -9.94 4.64 -3.28
CA GLY A 52 -8.61 4.22 -2.92
C GLY A 52 -8.56 2.84 -2.31
N PHE A 53 -7.37 2.24 -2.34
CA PHE A 53 -7.10 0.95 -1.73
C PHE A 53 -5.80 1.00 -0.96
N LEU A 54 -5.82 0.50 0.27
CA LEU A 54 -4.68 0.44 1.16
C LEU A 54 -4.50 -0.98 1.67
N TRP A 55 -3.30 -1.53 1.52
CA TRP A 55 -2.94 -2.83 2.07
C TRP A 55 -1.70 -2.70 2.93
N LEU A 56 -1.82 -3.11 4.19
CA LEU A 56 -0.74 -3.11 5.16
C LEU A 56 -0.45 -4.54 5.60
N THR A 57 0.82 -4.84 5.81
CA THR A 57 1.25 -6.05 6.51
C THR A 57 2.06 -5.66 7.73
N PHE A 58 2.02 -6.49 8.76
CA PHE A 58 2.73 -6.26 10.02
C PHE A 58 3.75 -7.36 10.21
N SER A 59 4.97 -6.97 10.56
CA SER A 59 6.06 -7.91 10.82
C SER A 59 6.76 -7.58 12.12
N GLU A 60 7.19 -8.62 12.84
CA GLU A 60 8.05 -8.45 14.00
C GLU A 60 9.49 -8.40 13.56
N SER A 61 10.26 -7.49 14.15
CA SER A 61 11.70 -7.45 13.96
C SER A 61 12.38 -8.57 14.77
N GLU A 62 13.55 -9.01 14.32
CA GLU A 62 14.39 -9.90 15.10
C GLU A 62 14.90 -9.24 16.39
N LEU A 63 14.88 -7.90 16.43
CA LEU A 63 15.25 -7.15 17.61
C LEU A 63 14.07 -7.02 18.56
N PRO A 64 14.22 -7.38 19.85
CA PRO A 64 13.13 -7.28 20.81
C PRO A 64 12.56 -5.86 20.90
N GLY A 65 11.23 -5.76 20.99
CA GLY A 65 10.52 -4.49 21.13
C GLY A 65 10.40 -3.68 19.85
N GLN A 66 10.81 -4.23 18.70
CA GLN A 66 10.68 -3.58 17.41
C GLN A 66 9.73 -4.36 16.50
N SER A 67 8.87 -3.63 15.83
CA SER A 67 7.95 -4.17 14.82
C SER A 67 7.72 -3.14 13.75
N ALA A 68 7.35 -3.59 12.55
CA ALA A 68 7.11 -2.70 11.43
C ALA A 68 5.76 -2.98 10.78
N ALA A 69 5.12 -1.93 10.33
CA ALA A 69 4.03 -2.00 9.39
C ALA A 69 4.57 -1.60 8.02
N ASP A 70 4.21 -2.37 7.01
CA ASP A 70 4.63 -2.13 5.64
C ASP A 70 3.42 -1.77 4.78
N VAL A 71 3.48 -0.64 4.10
CA VAL A 71 2.50 -0.28 3.07
C VAL A 71 2.82 -1.11 1.84
N ARG A 72 2.05 -2.17 1.63
CA ARG A 72 2.24 -3.07 0.48
C ARG A 72 1.63 -2.48 -0.79
N THR A 73 0.50 -1.84 -0.65
CA THR A 73 -0.19 -1.21 -1.77
C THR A 73 -0.93 0.01 -1.27
N LEU A 74 -0.76 1.11 -1.96
CA LEU A 74 -1.56 2.31 -1.80
C LEU A 74 -1.89 2.83 -3.19
N VAL A 75 -3.17 2.84 -3.54
CA VAL A 75 -3.64 3.30 -4.83
C VAL A 75 -4.80 4.27 -4.63
N VAL A 76 -4.77 5.36 -5.38
CA VAL A 76 -5.88 6.31 -5.48
C VAL A 76 -6.40 6.26 -6.91
N ALA A 77 -7.71 6.18 -7.07
CA ALA A 77 -8.35 6.17 -8.38
C ALA A 77 -7.88 7.38 -9.21
N PRO A 78 -7.59 7.19 -10.52
CA PRO A 78 -7.02 8.27 -11.32
C PRO A 78 -7.80 9.57 -11.28
N GLU A 79 -9.13 9.51 -11.30
CA GLU A 79 -10.01 10.69 -11.27
C GLU A 79 -10.04 11.37 -9.90
N HIS A 80 -9.50 10.74 -8.86
CA HIS A 80 -9.44 11.27 -7.50
C HIS A 80 -8.03 11.63 -7.05
N GLN A 81 -7.04 11.50 -7.93
CA GLN A 81 -5.66 11.90 -7.62
C GLN A 81 -5.55 13.41 -7.49
N ARG A 82 -4.47 13.85 -6.83
CA ARG A 82 -4.17 15.27 -6.56
C ARG A 82 -5.17 15.98 -5.66
N ARG A 83 -5.97 15.24 -4.89
CA ARG A 83 -6.91 15.77 -3.90
C ARG A 83 -6.45 15.51 -2.46
N GLY A 84 -5.24 15.01 -2.26
CA GLY A 84 -4.70 14.71 -0.94
C GLY A 84 -5.18 13.40 -0.32
N ILE A 85 -5.89 12.56 -1.07
CA ILE A 85 -6.43 11.29 -0.55
C ILE A 85 -5.30 10.34 -0.17
N GLY A 86 -4.26 10.22 -0.99
CA GLY A 86 -3.10 9.39 -0.67
C GLY A 86 -2.43 9.76 0.65
N GLY A 87 -2.30 11.06 0.92
CA GLY A 87 -1.75 11.55 2.19
C GLY A 87 -2.64 11.18 3.37
N LEU A 88 -3.96 11.30 3.23
CA LEU A 88 -4.91 10.88 4.26
C LEU A 88 -4.81 9.38 4.53
N MET A 89 -4.66 8.57 3.49
CA MET A 89 -4.51 7.13 3.61
C MET A 89 -3.22 6.76 4.35
N LEU A 90 -2.11 7.43 4.06
CA LEU A 90 -0.85 7.19 4.76
C LEU A 90 -0.93 7.61 6.23
N ARG A 91 -1.59 8.72 6.55
CA ARG A 91 -1.82 9.11 7.94
C ARG A 91 -2.65 8.10 8.69
N HIS A 92 -3.67 7.56 8.04
CA HIS A 92 -4.48 6.50 8.62
C HIS A 92 -3.66 5.23 8.84
N ALA A 93 -2.80 4.86 7.88
CA ALA A 93 -1.89 3.74 8.03
C ALA A 93 -0.97 3.92 9.24
N GLU A 94 -0.44 5.13 9.44
CA GLU A 94 0.37 5.46 10.61
C GLU A 94 -0.40 5.26 11.92
N GLN A 95 -1.63 5.74 11.98
CA GLN A 95 -2.47 5.56 13.17
C GLN A 95 -2.74 4.09 13.44
N GLN A 96 -3.05 3.30 12.42
CA GLN A 96 -3.27 1.87 12.56
C GLN A 96 -2.02 1.15 13.03
N ALA A 97 -0.88 1.50 12.47
CA ALA A 97 0.40 0.93 12.88
C ALA A 97 0.68 1.22 14.36
N GLN A 98 0.44 2.45 14.81
CA GLN A 98 0.62 2.83 16.21
C GLN A 98 -0.31 2.07 17.15
N VAL A 99 -1.58 1.92 16.79
CA VAL A 99 -2.56 1.17 17.58
C VAL A 99 -2.13 -0.29 17.76
N LEU A 100 -1.51 -0.87 16.74
CA LEU A 100 -1.04 -2.26 16.77
C LEU A 100 0.36 -2.42 17.36
N GLY A 101 0.95 -1.33 17.84
CA GLY A 101 2.25 -1.37 18.53
C GLY A 101 3.46 -1.39 17.60
N ALA A 102 3.28 -1.11 16.31
CA ALA A 102 4.42 -1.00 15.40
C ALA A 102 5.28 0.20 15.77
N THR A 103 6.58 0.03 15.65
CA THR A 103 7.57 1.07 15.94
C THR A 103 8.01 1.82 14.69
N ALA A 104 7.67 1.30 13.51
CA ALA A 104 7.97 1.93 12.23
C ALA A 104 6.87 1.66 11.21
N LEU A 105 6.64 2.61 10.34
CA LEU A 105 5.84 2.44 9.13
C LEU A 105 6.77 2.59 7.93
N ARG A 106 6.79 1.58 7.08
CA ARG A 106 7.60 1.56 5.86
C ARG A 106 6.73 1.68 4.63
N SER A 107 7.24 2.38 3.63
CA SER A 107 6.55 2.56 2.36
C SER A 107 7.58 2.61 1.25
N GLU A 108 7.17 2.21 0.05
CA GLU A 108 8.03 2.28 -1.13
C GLU A 108 7.40 3.17 -2.19
N THR A 109 8.25 3.80 -2.96
CA THR A 109 7.84 4.67 -4.06
C THR A 109 8.83 4.47 -5.20
N ALA A 110 8.33 4.42 -6.43
CA ALA A 110 9.19 4.41 -7.61
C ALA A 110 10.09 5.65 -7.60
N TYR A 111 11.34 5.47 -7.97
CA TYR A 111 12.37 6.52 -7.95
C TYR A 111 11.94 7.78 -8.73
N ASP A 112 11.26 7.60 -9.85
CA ASP A 112 10.82 8.67 -10.72
C ASP A 112 9.45 9.26 -10.36
N ASN A 113 8.79 8.77 -9.32
CA ASN A 113 7.51 9.31 -8.85
C ASN A 113 7.76 10.48 -7.90
N GLU A 114 7.99 11.65 -8.46
CA GLU A 114 8.32 12.85 -7.69
C GLU A 114 7.19 13.29 -6.75
N ALA A 115 5.95 13.18 -7.20
CA ALA A 115 4.79 13.56 -6.39
C ALA A 115 4.66 12.69 -5.13
N SER A 116 4.86 11.39 -5.28
CA SER A 116 4.83 10.46 -4.15
C SER A 116 6.01 10.69 -3.21
N ARG A 117 7.21 10.91 -3.75
CA ARG A 117 8.39 11.22 -2.93
C ARG A 117 8.18 12.50 -2.11
N ALA A 118 7.64 13.54 -2.73
CA ALA A 118 7.35 14.79 -2.04
C ALA A 118 6.31 14.60 -0.94
N MET A 119 5.26 13.83 -1.20
CA MET A 119 4.24 13.50 -0.21
C MET A 119 4.83 12.78 0.99
N HIS A 120 5.65 11.76 0.75
CA HIS A 120 6.32 11.03 1.83
C HIS A 120 7.19 11.95 2.69
N GLY A 121 7.94 12.85 2.05
CA GLY A 121 8.76 13.83 2.75
C GLY A 121 7.93 14.76 3.64
N ARG A 122 6.80 15.26 3.12
CA ARG A 122 5.90 16.14 3.89
C ARG A 122 5.29 15.42 5.11
N LEU A 123 5.09 14.11 5.02
CA LEU A 123 4.54 13.32 6.12
C LEU A 123 5.60 12.80 7.09
N GLY A 124 6.85 13.20 6.93
CA GLY A 124 7.93 12.85 7.85
C GLY A 124 8.64 11.56 7.54
N PHE A 125 8.38 10.93 6.40
CA PHE A 125 9.14 9.76 5.96
C PHE A 125 10.54 10.15 5.53
N LYS A 126 11.49 9.29 5.84
CA LYS A 126 12.89 9.44 5.44
C LYS A 126 13.29 8.26 4.56
N VAL A 127 14.12 8.50 3.58
CA VAL A 127 14.70 7.43 2.76
C VAL A 127 15.65 6.61 3.63
N VAL A 128 15.40 5.31 3.72
CA VAL A 128 16.21 4.40 4.54
C VAL A 128 16.95 3.35 3.70
N SER A 129 16.61 3.20 2.43
CA SER A 129 17.27 2.25 1.54
C SER A 129 17.13 2.67 0.09
N TYR A 130 18.01 2.12 -0.75
CA TYR A 130 17.90 2.22 -2.19
C TYR A 130 17.84 0.81 -2.77
N GLN A 131 16.94 0.61 -3.71
CA GLN A 131 16.86 -0.64 -4.46
C GLN A 131 17.47 -0.42 -5.84
N TYR A 132 18.37 -1.32 -6.25
CA TYR A 132 18.99 -1.31 -7.56
C TYR A 132 18.46 -2.46 -8.39
N GLU A 133 18.20 -2.20 -9.65
CA GLU A 133 17.74 -3.22 -10.58
C GLU A 133 18.60 -3.19 -11.84
N LYS A 134 18.95 -4.37 -12.33
CA LYS A 134 19.60 -4.56 -13.62
C LYS A 134 18.77 -5.56 -14.41
N LEU A 135 18.22 -5.13 -15.54
CA LEU A 135 17.49 -6.01 -16.41
C LEU A 135 18.46 -6.97 -17.10
N LEU A 136 18.16 -8.26 -17.00
CA LEU A 136 18.96 -9.30 -17.65
C LEU A 136 18.23 -9.76 -18.90
N THR A 137 18.85 -9.56 -20.06
CA THR A 137 18.27 -10.01 -21.31
C THR A 137 18.91 -11.34 -21.70
N ALA A 138 18.10 -12.28 -22.19
CA ALA A 138 18.56 -13.61 -22.60
C ALA A 138 19.55 -13.57 -23.78
N ASN A 139 19.60 -12.46 -24.53
CA ASN A 139 20.44 -12.28 -25.71
C ASN A 139 21.57 -11.30 -25.52
N SER A 140 21.92 -10.93 -24.30
CA SER A 140 23.08 -10.10 -23.99
C SER A 140 24.35 -10.95 -24.07
N ALA A 141 24.62 -11.44 -25.22
CA ALA A 141 25.86 -12.19 -25.48
C ALA A 141 26.94 -11.25 -25.99
#